data_8655616d70427a04b40ffa85b83a898b
#
_entry.id   8655616d70427a04b40ffa85b83a898b
#
_cell.length_a   1.000
_cell.length_b   1.000
_cell.length_c   1.000
_cell.angle_alpha   90.00
_cell.angle_beta   90.00
_cell.angle_gamma   90.00
#
_symmetry.space_group_name_H-M   'P 1'
#
loop_
_entity.id
_entity.type
_entity.pdbx_description
1 polymer ?
#
loop_
_entity_poly.entity_id
_entity_poly.type
_entity_poly.pdbx_seq_one_letter_code
_entity_poly.pdbx_strand_id
1 'polypeptide(L)'
;GSLKFAAVGRGTGEYLESVGITPDFIPEEYTTKALADGLVKYLKENGETSGAKTAAANVAYSISSSENVCPCAEAGKLLIPRAKLGSKVLTETLAEQGYAFDDIPIYDILVEQTELARLKTADYITFESGSGVRGFFAGREAEAASLFETVRPVCIGKVTAAVLAEYGVKNALTASDYTADGILEVLLADRNEIAR
;
A
#
# COMPACT_ATOMS: atom_id res chain seq x y z
N GLY A 1 24.04 -16.06 6.19
CA GLY A 1 23.75 -14.73 5.67
C GLY A 1 22.77 -14.02 6.60
N SER A 2 22.89 -12.73 6.77
CA SER A 2 21.91 -11.94 7.53
C SER A 2 20.65 -11.73 6.67
N LEU A 3 19.47 -11.82 7.28
CA LEU A 3 18.21 -11.50 6.64
C LEU A 3 18.20 -10.00 6.29
N LYS A 4 17.74 -9.66 5.09
CA LYS A 4 17.59 -8.28 4.64
C LYS A 4 16.12 -7.86 4.59
N PHE A 5 15.84 -6.61 4.89
CA PHE A 5 14.49 -6.07 4.97
C PHE A 5 14.30 -4.89 4.00
N ALA A 6 13.20 -4.94 3.26
CA ALA A 6 12.73 -3.81 2.44
C ALA A 6 11.36 -3.36 2.92
N ALA A 7 11.15 -2.06 3.05
CA ALA A 7 9.87 -1.48 3.42
C ALA A 7 9.31 -0.62 2.28
N VAL A 8 7.98 -0.63 2.09
CA VAL A 8 7.32 0.13 1.02
C VAL A 8 7.36 1.63 1.26
N GLY A 9 7.52 2.08 2.50
CA GLY A 9 7.56 3.49 2.85
C GLY A 9 8.08 3.73 4.26
N ARG A 10 8.24 5.02 4.58
CA ARG A 10 8.84 5.50 5.82
C ARG A 10 8.15 4.96 7.07
N GLY A 11 6.82 5.01 7.13
CA GLY A 11 6.09 4.53 8.33
C GLY A 11 6.33 3.05 8.64
N THR A 12 6.44 2.17 7.60
CA THR A 12 6.82 0.77 7.80
C THR A 12 8.29 0.67 8.25
N GLY A 13 9.17 1.49 7.68
CA GLY A 13 10.58 1.55 8.06
C GLY A 13 10.76 1.93 9.53
N GLU A 14 10.15 3.01 9.96
CA GLU A 14 10.18 3.51 11.35
C GLU A 14 9.63 2.47 12.35
N TYR A 15 8.56 1.76 11.96
CA TYR A 15 8.05 0.68 12.81
C TYR A 15 9.05 -0.47 12.92
N LEU A 16 9.68 -0.90 11.83
CA LEU A 16 10.74 -1.91 11.87
C LEU A 16 11.90 -1.48 12.78
N GLU A 17 12.34 -0.23 12.67
CA GLU A 17 13.39 0.33 13.55
C GLU A 17 12.97 0.32 15.02
N SER A 18 11.71 0.63 15.33
CA SER A 18 11.19 0.61 16.70
C SER A 18 11.24 -0.78 17.36
N VAL A 19 11.24 -1.83 16.55
CA VAL A 19 11.39 -3.24 17.01
C VAL A 19 12.80 -3.80 16.79
N GLY A 20 13.78 -2.93 16.50
CA GLY A 20 15.19 -3.29 16.38
C GLY A 20 15.60 -3.84 15.02
N ILE A 21 14.81 -3.63 13.98
CA ILE A 21 15.10 -4.06 12.62
C ILE A 21 15.36 -2.83 11.74
N THR A 22 16.58 -2.65 11.26
CA THR A 22 16.91 -1.59 10.30
C THR A 22 16.61 -2.06 8.88
N PRO A 23 15.74 -1.36 8.13
CA PRO A 23 15.51 -1.69 6.72
C PRO A 23 16.76 -1.46 5.87
N ASP A 24 17.08 -2.41 5.01
CA ASP A 24 18.17 -2.29 4.04
C ASP A 24 17.77 -1.46 2.82
N PHE A 25 16.45 -1.37 2.54
CA PHE A 25 15.92 -0.63 1.41
C PHE A 25 14.55 -0.02 1.71
N ILE A 26 14.41 1.27 1.40
CA ILE A 26 13.13 2.01 1.36
C ILE A 26 13.15 2.87 0.09
N PRO A 27 12.12 2.84 -0.78
CA PRO A 27 12.08 3.68 -1.97
C PRO A 27 11.86 5.16 -1.61
N GLU A 28 12.29 6.07 -2.49
CA GLU A 28 12.05 7.50 -2.33
C GLU A 28 10.57 7.88 -2.46
N GLU A 29 9.85 7.20 -3.37
CA GLU A 29 8.40 7.32 -3.49
C GLU A 29 7.73 6.10 -2.83
N TYR A 30 6.78 6.35 -1.94
CA TYR A 30 6.11 5.31 -1.14
C TYR A 30 5.01 4.60 -1.93
N THR A 31 5.37 4.05 -3.08
CA THR A 31 4.48 3.29 -3.94
C THR A 31 4.99 1.86 -4.17
N THR A 32 4.09 0.92 -4.44
CA THR A 32 4.47 -0.46 -4.77
C THR A 32 5.34 -0.51 -6.03
N LYS A 33 5.11 0.41 -6.97
CA LYS A 33 5.92 0.50 -8.21
C LYS A 33 7.35 0.95 -7.90
N ALA A 34 7.52 2.01 -7.13
CA ALA A 34 8.85 2.50 -6.75
C ALA A 34 9.60 1.46 -5.90
N LEU A 35 8.89 0.73 -5.02
CA LEU A 35 9.46 -0.40 -4.30
C LEU A 35 9.94 -1.49 -5.27
N ALA A 36 9.12 -1.88 -6.25
CA ALA A 36 9.46 -2.92 -7.20
C ALA A 36 10.70 -2.57 -8.04
N ASP A 37 10.68 -1.39 -8.66
CA ASP A 37 11.77 -0.91 -9.53
C ASP A 37 13.08 -0.72 -8.73
N GLY A 38 12.99 -0.09 -7.56
CA GLY A 38 14.13 0.18 -6.71
C GLY A 38 14.70 -1.08 -6.05
N LEU A 39 13.85 -2.02 -5.63
CA LEU A 39 14.29 -3.30 -5.06
C LEU A 39 15.05 -4.14 -6.10
N VAL A 40 14.57 -4.21 -7.33
CA VAL A 40 15.28 -4.91 -8.42
C VAL A 40 16.67 -4.29 -8.65
N LYS A 41 16.78 -2.96 -8.64
CA LYS A 41 18.06 -2.27 -8.76
C LYS A 41 18.98 -2.61 -7.57
N TYR A 42 18.45 -2.50 -6.35
CA TYR A 42 19.17 -2.83 -5.12
C TYR A 42 19.72 -4.26 -5.13
N LEU A 43 18.90 -5.24 -5.53
CA LEU A 43 19.31 -6.65 -5.61
C LEU A 43 20.44 -6.87 -6.63
N LYS A 44 20.36 -6.24 -7.79
CA LYS A 44 21.42 -6.31 -8.82
C LYS A 44 22.74 -5.71 -8.34
N GLU A 45 22.69 -4.56 -7.69
CA GLU A 45 23.88 -3.85 -7.18
C GLU A 45 24.55 -4.61 -6.02
N ASN A 46 23.80 -5.36 -5.23
CA ASN A 46 24.32 -6.15 -4.11
C ASN A 46 24.68 -7.60 -4.49
N GLY A 47 24.70 -7.94 -5.78
CA GLY A 47 25.15 -9.25 -6.28
C GLY A 47 24.15 -10.39 -6.02
N GLU A 48 22.90 -10.07 -5.69
CA GLU A 48 21.82 -11.03 -5.59
C GLU A 48 21.37 -11.42 -7.00
N THR A 49 21.99 -12.48 -7.54
CA THR A 49 21.69 -12.94 -8.89
C THR A 49 20.30 -13.56 -8.97
N SER A 50 19.55 -13.21 -10.00
CA SER A 50 18.33 -13.93 -10.38
C SER A 50 18.72 -15.40 -10.64
N GLY A 51 18.25 -16.31 -9.79
CA GLY A 51 18.42 -17.74 -10.01
C GLY A 51 17.70 -18.14 -11.29
N ALA A 52 18.45 -18.56 -12.30
CA ALA A 52 17.94 -18.93 -13.60
C ALA A 52 16.85 -20.01 -13.47
N LYS A 53 15.71 -19.75 -14.15
CA LYS A 53 14.78 -20.75 -14.68
C LYS A 53 14.24 -21.78 -13.65
N THR A 54 13.24 -21.41 -12.91
CA THR A 54 12.22 -22.40 -12.55
C THR A 54 10.83 -21.78 -12.73
N ALA A 55 10.02 -22.52 -13.48
CA ALA A 55 8.68 -22.16 -13.90
C ALA A 55 7.81 -21.68 -12.74
N ALA A 56 6.95 -20.71 -13.04
CA ALA A 56 5.81 -20.34 -12.22
C ALA A 56 5.05 -21.59 -11.74
N ALA A 57 5.28 -21.98 -10.51
CA ALA A 57 4.45 -22.93 -9.81
C ALA A 57 3.67 -22.14 -8.77
N ASN A 58 2.40 -21.85 -9.09
CA ASN A 58 1.38 -21.51 -8.11
C ASN A 58 1.27 -22.70 -7.13
N VAL A 59 2.05 -22.68 -6.08
CA VAL A 59 1.85 -23.61 -4.97
C VAL A 59 0.85 -22.98 -4.02
N ALA A 60 -0.40 -23.37 -4.17
CA ALA A 60 -1.39 -23.20 -3.13
C ALA A 60 -0.86 -23.88 -1.86
N TYR A 61 -0.55 -23.10 -0.84
CA TYR A 61 -0.07 -23.62 0.43
C TYR A 61 -1.22 -24.29 1.18
N SER A 62 -1.29 -25.61 1.08
CA SER A 62 -2.13 -26.40 1.99
C SER A 62 -1.39 -26.57 3.31
N ILE A 63 -1.95 -26.04 4.38
CA ILE A 63 -1.46 -26.27 5.74
C ILE A 63 -1.74 -27.72 6.11
N SER A 64 -0.79 -28.61 5.91
CA SER A 64 -0.76 -29.92 6.55
C SER A 64 0.53 -30.04 7.37
N SER A 65 0.32 -30.26 8.66
CA SER A 65 1.35 -30.50 9.66
C SER A 65 2.18 -31.73 9.31
N SER A 66 3.42 -31.55 8.92
CA SER A 66 4.58 -32.41 9.24
C SER A 66 5.82 -31.96 8.48
N GLU A 67 6.88 -31.75 9.21
CA GLU A 67 8.30 -31.72 8.86
C GLU A 67 8.64 -31.74 7.36
N ASN A 68 8.82 -30.54 6.76
CA ASN A 68 9.55 -30.44 5.51
C ASN A 68 10.49 -29.23 5.56
N VAL A 69 11.76 -29.55 5.74
CA VAL A 69 12.90 -28.67 5.46
C VAL A 69 12.77 -28.22 4.01
N CYS A 70 12.62 -26.92 3.80
CA CYS A 70 12.56 -26.31 2.47
C CYS A 70 13.88 -26.59 1.73
N PRO A 71 13.88 -27.20 0.51
CA PRO A 71 15.11 -27.55 -0.22
C PRO A 71 15.77 -26.37 -0.93
N CYS A 72 15.46 -25.13 -0.58
CA CYS A 72 15.97 -23.93 -1.28
C CYS A 72 17.08 -23.20 -0.51
N ALA A 73 18.12 -23.93 -0.09
CA ALA A 73 19.20 -23.38 0.73
C ALA A 73 20.30 -22.60 -0.04
N GLU A 74 20.22 -22.38 -1.36
CA GLU A 74 21.34 -21.81 -2.13
C GLU A 74 21.05 -20.58 -3.01
N ALA A 75 19.80 -20.16 -3.18
CA ALA A 75 19.49 -18.89 -3.82
C ALA A 75 18.59 -18.07 -2.88
N GLY A 76 18.98 -16.84 -2.56
CA GLY A 76 18.20 -15.96 -1.71
C GLY A 76 16.76 -15.86 -2.23
N LYS A 77 15.78 -16.19 -1.39
CA LYS A 77 14.36 -16.13 -1.72
C LYS A 77 13.72 -14.94 -1.03
N LEU A 78 12.96 -14.16 -1.79
CA LEU A 78 12.21 -13.05 -1.24
C LEU A 78 10.92 -13.56 -0.58
N LEU A 79 10.61 -13.06 0.60
CA LEU A 79 9.32 -13.25 1.25
C LEU A 79 8.55 -11.93 1.17
N ILE A 80 7.30 -11.97 0.70
CA ILE A 80 6.46 -10.79 0.49
C ILE A 80 5.20 -10.91 1.35
N PRO A 81 5.28 -10.60 2.66
CA PRO A 81 4.10 -10.57 3.52
C PRO A 81 3.28 -9.33 3.19
N ARG A 82 2.02 -9.52 2.77
CA ARG A 82 1.15 -8.40 2.34
C ARG A 82 -0.34 -8.72 2.48
N ALA A 83 -1.18 -7.71 2.22
CA ALA A 83 -2.62 -7.93 2.11
C ALA A 83 -2.95 -8.87 0.94
N LYS A 84 -3.94 -9.74 1.11
CA LYS A 84 -4.41 -10.69 0.08
C LYS A 84 -4.79 -10.00 -1.24
N LEU A 85 -5.46 -8.84 -1.17
CA LEU A 85 -5.86 -8.03 -2.32
C LEU A 85 -4.86 -6.89 -2.62
N GLY A 86 -3.61 -7.00 -2.18
CA GLY A 86 -2.58 -6.01 -2.47
C GLY A 86 -2.21 -5.93 -3.96
N SER A 87 -1.56 -4.83 -4.37
CA SER A 87 -1.07 -4.62 -5.74
C SER A 87 -0.14 -5.75 -6.17
N LYS A 88 -0.31 -6.26 -7.38
CA LYS A 88 0.53 -7.32 -7.95
C LYS A 88 1.81 -6.79 -8.61
N VAL A 89 1.97 -5.47 -8.72
CA VAL A 89 3.11 -4.84 -9.43
C VAL A 89 4.46 -5.37 -8.93
N LEU A 90 4.64 -5.50 -7.61
CA LEU A 90 5.90 -6.03 -7.05
C LEU A 90 6.16 -7.46 -7.50
N THR A 91 5.18 -8.34 -7.37
CA THR A 91 5.33 -9.77 -7.71
C THR A 91 5.50 -9.99 -9.21
N GLU A 92 4.80 -9.22 -10.05
CA GLU A 92 4.94 -9.24 -11.50
C GLU A 92 6.33 -8.77 -11.93
N THR A 93 6.79 -7.64 -11.39
CA THR A 93 8.14 -7.11 -11.69
C THR A 93 9.24 -8.09 -11.26
N LEU A 94 9.15 -8.69 -10.07
CA LEU A 94 10.14 -9.68 -9.61
C LEU A 94 10.15 -10.94 -10.49
N ALA A 95 8.97 -11.43 -10.89
CA ALA A 95 8.83 -12.57 -11.78
C ALA A 95 9.44 -12.29 -13.17
N GLU A 96 9.16 -11.13 -13.76
CA GLU A 96 9.74 -10.68 -15.03
C GLU A 96 11.26 -10.60 -14.99
N GLN A 97 11.82 -10.21 -13.84
CA GLN A 97 13.26 -10.13 -13.63
C GLN A 97 13.88 -11.46 -13.17
N GLY A 98 13.10 -12.55 -13.05
CA GLY A 98 13.56 -13.90 -12.72
C GLY A 98 13.93 -14.12 -11.25
N TYR A 99 13.44 -13.28 -10.32
CA TYR A 99 13.65 -13.48 -8.89
C TYR A 99 12.65 -14.48 -8.30
N ALA A 100 13.14 -15.36 -7.44
CA ALA A 100 12.29 -16.28 -6.69
C ALA A 100 11.68 -15.58 -5.47
N PHE A 101 10.37 -15.75 -5.26
CA PHE A 101 9.68 -15.18 -4.10
C PHE A 101 8.51 -16.05 -3.64
N ASP A 102 8.14 -15.88 -2.36
CA ASP A 102 6.88 -16.34 -1.81
C ASP A 102 5.98 -15.13 -1.52
N ASP A 103 4.81 -15.09 -2.16
CA ASP A 103 3.77 -14.10 -1.91
C ASP A 103 2.87 -14.63 -0.77
N ILE A 104 2.99 -14.03 0.41
CA ILE A 104 2.35 -14.53 1.63
C ILE A 104 1.23 -13.57 2.04
N PRO A 105 -0.04 -13.90 1.79
CA PRO A 105 -1.16 -13.12 2.29
C PRO A 105 -1.30 -13.29 3.81
N ILE A 106 -0.93 -12.26 4.56
CA ILE A 106 -0.97 -12.27 6.04
C ILE A 106 -2.23 -11.62 6.61
N TYR A 107 -2.98 -10.85 5.82
CA TYR A 107 -4.26 -10.27 6.20
C TYR A 107 -5.16 -10.04 4.99
N ASP A 108 -6.47 -9.89 5.25
CA ASP A 108 -7.45 -9.48 4.25
C ASP A 108 -8.12 -8.17 4.68
N ILE A 109 -8.66 -7.43 3.72
CA ILE A 109 -9.35 -6.17 3.96
C ILE A 109 -10.84 -6.42 3.83
N LEU A 110 -11.57 -6.25 4.93
CA LEU A 110 -13.03 -6.27 4.93
C LEU A 110 -13.55 -4.84 4.83
N VAL A 111 -14.51 -4.62 3.93
CA VAL A 111 -15.16 -3.33 3.78
C VAL A 111 -16.35 -3.28 4.74
N GLU A 112 -16.27 -2.45 5.76
CA GLU A 112 -17.41 -2.08 6.60
C GLU A 112 -18.02 -0.77 6.09
N GLN A 113 -19.32 -0.78 5.80
CA GLN A 113 -20.00 0.42 5.32
C GLN A 113 -20.64 1.18 6.48
N THR A 114 -20.28 2.46 6.60
CA THR A 114 -20.95 3.40 7.50
C THR A 114 -22.17 3.98 6.82
N GLU A 115 -23.24 4.24 7.58
CA GLU A 115 -24.43 4.93 7.08
C GLU A 115 -24.07 6.35 6.63
N LEU A 116 -24.30 6.66 5.35
CA LEU A 116 -23.97 7.98 4.77
C LEU A 116 -24.71 9.13 5.46
N ALA A 117 -25.92 8.88 5.95
CA ALA A 117 -26.70 9.88 6.68
C ALA A 117 -25.95 10.46 7.89
N ARG A 118 -25.15 9.64 8.57
CA ARG A 118 -24.33 10.08 9.72
C ARG A 118 -23.16 10.96 9.33
N LEU A 119 -22.73 10.88 8.07
CA LEU A 119 -21.58 11.64 7.55
C LEU A 119 -21.97 13.03 7.03
N LYS A 120 -23.25 13.29 6.81
CA LYS A 120 -23.75 14.60 6.32
C LYS A 120 -23.49 15.76 7.26
N THR A 121 -23.22 15.51 8.52
CA THR A 121 -22.89 16.53 9.53
C THR A 121 -21.38 16.73 9.71
N ALA A 122 -20.57 15.99 8.98
CA ALA A 122 -19.11 16.17 9.00
C ALA A 122 -18.70 17.33 8.10
N ASP A 123 -17.71 18.09 8.52
CA ASP A 123 -17.10 19.13 7.68
C ASP A 123 -16.15 18.50 6.65
N TYR A 124 -15.43 17.44 7.07
CA TYR A 124 -14.41 16.75 6.27
C TYR A 124 -14.53 15.24 6.35
N ILE A 125 -14.13 14.55 5.27
CA ILE A 125 -13.88 13.12 5.25
C ILE A 125 -12.47 12.88 4.72
N THR A 126 -11.64 12.19 5.49
CA THR A 126 -10.25 11.87 5.12
C THR A 126 -10.15 10.49 4.48
N PHE A 127 -9.35 10.40 3.42
CA PHE A 127 -9.01 9.15 2.74
C PHE A 127 -7.51 8.92 2.78
N GLU A 128 -7.09 7.86 3.47
CA GLU A 128 -5.68 7.50 3.62
C GLU A 128 -5.21 6.49 2.55
N SER A 129 -6.11 5.98 1.73
CA SER A 129 -5.76 5.04 0.67
C SER A 129 -6.80 4.97 -0.44
N GLY A 130 -6.38 4.61 -1.66
CA GLY A 130 -7.30 4.33 -2.75
C GLY A 130 -8.24 3.15 -2.48
N SER A 131 -7.82 2.16 -1.69
CA SER A 131 -8.70 1.06 -1.26
C SER A 131 -9.80 1.53 -0.32
N GLY A 132 -9.51 2.48 0.57
CA GLY A 132 -10.50 3.13 1.42
C GLY A 132 -11.54 3.90 0.60
N VAL A 133 -11.10 4.62 -0.44
CA VAL A 133 -12.02 5.27 -1.39
C VAL A 133 -12.93 4.24 -2.06
N ARG A 134 -12.36 3.18 -2.66
CA ARG A 134 -13.16 2.15 -3.34
C ARG A 134 -14.16 1.48 -2.40
N GLY A 135 -13.75 1.16 -1.18
CA GLY A 135 -14.64 0.61 -0.16
C GLY A 135 -15.76 1.57 0.24
N PHE A 136 -15.46 2.85 0.39
CA PHE A 136 -16.45 3.88 0.71
C PHE A 136 -17.56 3.99 -0.35
N PHE A 137 -17.21 3.89 -1.63
CA PHE A 137 -18.16 4.00 -2.74
C PHE A 137 -18.85 2.67 -3.09
N ALA A 138 -18.32 1.52 -2.69
CA ALA A 138 -18.78 0.20 -3.12
C ALA A 138 -20.30 0.02 -2.97
N GLY A 139 -20.98 -0.15 -4.10
CA GLY A 139 -22.43 -0.41 -4.16
C GLY A 139 -23.33 0.80 -3.85
N ARG A 140 -22.77 2.03 -3.75
CA ARG A 140 -23.50 3.26 -3.43
C ARG A 140 -22.88 4.50 -4.07
N GLU A 141 -22.32 4.36 -5.27
CA GLU A 141 -21.47 5.35 -5.94
C GLU A 141 -22.13 6.73 -6.06
N ALA A 142 -23.36 6.77 -6.57
CA ALA A 142 -24.08 8.05 -6.77
C ALA A 142 -24.46 8.74 -5.45
N GLU A 143 -24.91 7.97 -4.45
CA GLU A 143 -25.30 8.50 -3.14
C GLU A 143 -24.06 8.99 -2.38
N ALA A 144 -22.98 8.23 -2.43
CA ALA A 144 -21.71 8.60 -1.81
C ALA A 144 -21.08 9.84 -2.47
N ALA A 145 -21.19 9.98 -3.80
CA ALA A 145 -20.68 11.16 -4.51
C ALA A 145 -21.43 12.42 -4.12
N SER A 146 -22.77 12.36 -3.95
CA SER A 146 -23.57 13.52 -3.56
C SER A 146 -23.22 14.07 -2.17
N LEU A 147 -22.63 13.26 -1.29
CA LEU A 147 -22.17 13.72 0.01
C LEU A 147 -21.12 14.84 -0.11
N PHE A 148 -20.26 14.76 -1.12
CA PHE A 148 -19.18 15.72 -1.35
C PHE A 148 -19.60 17.03 -2.00
N GLU A 149 -20.90 17.26 -2.18
CA GLU A 149 -21.46 18.59 -2.46
C GLU A 149 -21.42 19.48 -1.21
N THR A 150 -21.47 18.87 -0.01
CA THR A 150 -21.50 19.60 1.26
C THR A 150 -20.32 19.27 2.18
N VAL A 151 -19.76 18.07 2.10
CA VAL A 151 -18.63 17.60 2.91
C VAL A 151 -17.35 17.68 2.09
N ARG A 152 -16.28 18.23 2.65
CA ARG A 152 -14.99 18.33 1.95
C ARG A 152 -14.18 17.04 2.04
N PRO A 153 -13.78 16.43 0.90
CA PRO A 153 -12.88 15.31 0.92
C PRO A 153 -11.43 15.75 1.07
N VAL A 154 -10.67 15.02 1.88
CA VAL A 154 -9.23 15.22 2.06
C VAL A 154 -8.50 13.90 1.79
N CYS A 155 -7.52 13.92 0.90
CA CYS A 155 -6.75 12.74 0.53
C CYS A 155 -5.31 12.85 1.04
N ILE A 156 -4.78 11.74 1.54
CA ILE A 156 -3.40 11.65 2.01
C ILE A 156 -2.37 11.95 0.91
N GLY A 157 -2.75 11.84 -0.36
CA GLY A 157 -1.86 12.10 -1.48
C GLY A 157 -2.54 11.98 -2.85
N LYS A 158 -1.80 12.33 -3.88
CA LYS A 158 -2.27 12.42 -5.28
C LYS A 158 -2.85 11.10 -5.81
N VAL A 159 -2.29 9.95 -5.42
CA VAL A 159 -2.78 8.62 -5.85
C VAL A 159 -4.18 8.38 -5.32
N THR A 160 -4.43 8.69 -4.05
CA THR A 160 -5.76 8.56 -3.42
C THR A 160 -6.75 9.54 -4.03
N ALA A 161 -6.33 10.78 -4.29
CA ALA A 161 -7.16 11.80 -4.95
C ALA A 161 -7.53 11.39 -6.39
N ALA A 162 -6.61 10.76 -7.13
CA ALA A 162 -6.91 10.23 -8.46
C ALA A 162 -7.99 9.14 -8.43
N VAL A 163 -7.93 8.23 -7.46
CA VAL A 163 -8.99 7.22 -7.27
C VAL A 163 -10.33 7.87 -6.92
N LEU A 164 -10.33 8.91 -6.08
CA LEU A 164 -11.56 9.63 -5.73
C LEU A 164 -12.17 10.33 -6.96
N ALA A 165 -11.34 10.87 -7.84
CA ALA A 165 -11.77 11.49 -9.09
C ALA A 165 -12.44 10.51 -10.07
N GLU A 166 -12.12 9.20 -10.02
CA GLU A 166 -12.81 8.15 -10.80
C GLU A 166 -14.31 8.09 -10.46
N TYR A 167 -14.70 8.47 -9.23
CA TYR A 167 -16.08 8.54 -8.75
C TYR A 167 -16.72 9.93 -8.94
N GLY A 168 -16.09 10.81 -9.73
CA GLY A 168 -16.60 12.15 -10.06
C GLY A 168 -16.28 13.24 -9.03
N VAL A 169 -15.64 12.92 -7.91
CA VAL A 169 -15.27 13.87 -6.85
C VAL A 169 -13.89 14.44 -7.13
N LYS A 170 -13.83 15.69 -7.64
CA LYS A 170 -12.59 16.33 -8.13
C LYS A 170 -12.09 17.47 -7.25
N ASN A 171 -12.83 17.82 -6.20
CA ASN A 171 -12.55 18.94 -5.31
C ASN A 171 -11.82 18.54 -4.03
N ALA A 172 -11.10 17.39 -4.04
CA ALA A 172 -10.40 16.92 -2.87
C ALA A 172 -9.19 17.79 -2.52
N LEU A 173 -9.09 18.16 -1.26
CA LEU A 173 -7.85 18.65 -0.70
C LEU A 173 -6.84 17.50 -0.65
N THR A 174 -5.58 17.78 -0.94
CA THR A 174 -4.56 16.72 -1.04
C THR A 174 -3.34 17.12 -0.24
N ALA A 175 -2.93 16.28 0.70
CA ALA A 175 -1.72 16.49 1.45
C ALA A 175 -0.48 16.39 0.55
N SER A 176 0.53 17.21 0.85
CA SER A 176 1.83 17.19 0.18
C SER A 176 2.76 16.14 0.78
N ASP A 177 2.64 15.89 2.08
CA ASP A 177 3.31 14.80 2.78
C ASP A 177 2.30 13.65 3.03
N TYR A 178 2.69 12.43 2.69
CA TYR A 178 1.84 11.23 2.75
C TYR A 178 1.75 10.68 4.19
N THR A 179 1.41 11.54 5.13
CA THR A 179 1.33 11.24 6.57
C THR A 179 0.03 11.77 7.17
N ALA A 180 -0.32 11.30 8.36
CA ALA A 180 -1.44 11.84 9.13
C ALA A 180 -1.22 13.33 9.47
N ASP A 181 0.03 13.73 9.75
CA ASP A 181 0.40 15.14 10.00
C ASP A 181 0.17 16.00 8.75
N GLY A 182 0.52 15.50 7.55
CA GLY A 182 0.23 16.18 6.29
C GLY A 182 -1.28 16.38 6.04
N ILE A 183 -2.12 15.40 6.40
CA ILE A 183 -3.59 15.57 6.38
C ILE A 183 -4.00 16.68 7.35
N LEU A 184 -3.47 16.67 8.57
CA LEU A 184 -3.80 17.67 9.59
C LEU A 184 -3.41 19.09 9.15
N GLU A 185 -2.24 19.26 8.55
CA GLU A 185 -1.79 20.55 8.02
C GLU A 185 -2.76 21.11 6.97
N VAL A 186 -3.20 20.27 6.02
CA VAL A 186 -4.18 20.67 5.00
C VAL A 186 -5.53 21.05 5.61
N LEU A 187 -6.01 20.27 6.58
CA LEU A 187 -7.25 20.58 7.31
C LEU A 187 -7.18 21.92 8.03
N LEU A 188 -6.08 22.20 8.73
CA LEU A 188 -5.88 23.44 9.47
C LEU A 188 -5.76 24.64 8.52
N ALA A 189 -5.09 24.49 7.38
CA ALA A 189 -4.95 25.54 6.37
C ALA A 189 -6.32 25.92 5.79
N ASP A 190 -7.11 24.93 5.34
CA ASP A 190 -8.42 25.15 4.76
C ASP A 190 -9.41 25.79 5.76
N ARG A 191 -9.41 25.32 7.02
CA ARG A 191 -10.24 25.88 8.08
C ARG A 191 -9.92 27.36 8.35
N ASN A 192 -8.64 27.73 8.32
CA ASN A 192 -8.21 29.13 8.50
C ASN A 192 -8.60 30.04 7.33
N GLU A 193 -8.75 29.49 6.11
CA GLU A 193 -9.25 30.24 4.95
C GLU A 193 -10.75 30.49 5.06
N ILE A 194 -11.53 29.52 5.55
CA ILE A 194 -12.99 29.66 5.73
C ILE A 194 -13.33 30.65 6.86
N ALA A 195 -12.47 30.76 7.87
CA ALA A 195 -12.68 31.63 9.03
C ALA A 195 -12.33 33.12 8.78
N ARG A 196 -11.82 33.46 7.60
CA ARG A 196 -11.48 34.84 7.18
C ARG A 196 -12.55 35.44 6.30
#